data_6c688082603169e1391bd824c71a4760
#
_entry.id   6c688082603169e1391bd824c71a4760
#
_cell.length_a   1.000
_cell.length_b   1.000
_cell.length_c   1.000
_cell.angle_alpha   90.00
_cell.angle_beta   90.00
_cell.angle_gamma   90.00
#
_symmetry.space_group_name_H-M   'P 1'
#
loop_
_entity.id
_entity.type
_entity.pdbx_description
1 polymer ?
#
loop_
_entity_poly.entity_id
_entity_poly.type
_entity_poly.pdbx_seq_one_letter_code
_entity_poly.pdbx_strand_id
1 'polypeptide(L)'
;AASQSAFSHTRLEVPVVVEGVRASNNVVIGHSCGDGATTIANSTVFPDGVDSTVKVDGVQTTNVVTDFVANWGNLNQKVLDHSVFPFEDEKNDPDGNVVGFWVKGGKMPNHYNAYIPFRAGAAIIEPESCATSVKFNIAVADICKITNIAGFADSKLNLWTPAVGSNYDGPGLYGY
;
A
#
# COMPACT_ATOMS: atom_id res chain seq x y z
N ALA A 1 2.09 -5.25 -35.11
CA ALA A 1 1.44 -4.59 -33.97
C ALA A 1 1.97 -5.22 -32.70
N ALA A 2 2.81 -4.50 -31.93
CA ALA A 2 3.26 -4.95 -30.63
C ALA A 2 2.09 -4.79 -29.67
N SER A 3 1.57 -5.89 -29.16
CA SER A 3 0.62 -5.90 -28.06
C SER A 3 1.41 -5.47 -26.82
N GLN A 4 1.26 -4.23 -26.41
CA GLN A 4 1.62 -3.82 -25.07
C GLN A 4 0.62 -4.47 -24.12
N SER A 5 1.05 -5.49 -23.41
CA SER A 5 0.33 -5.98 -22.24
C SER A 5 0.37 -4.83 -21.23
N ALA A 6 -0.71 -4.08 -21.15
CA ALA A 6 -0.93 -3.13 -20.08
C ALA A 6 -1.17 -3.96 -18.80
N PHE A 7 -0.10 -4.33 -18.12
CA PHE A 7 -0.21 -4.89 -16.77
C PHE A 7 -0.68 -3.77 -15.84
N SER A 8 -1.95 -3.78 -15.54
CA SER A 8 -2.53 -2.87 -14.57
C SER A 8 -2.24 -3.40 -13.16
N HIS A 9 -1.05 -3.09 -12.67
CA HIS A 9 -0.63 -3.43 -11.31
C HIS A 9 -1.54 -2.77 -10.27
N THR A 10 -1.61 -3.33 -9.08
CA THR A 10 -2.29 -2.68 -7.96
C THR A 10 -1.51 -1.42 -7.57
N ARG A 11 -2.21 -0.32 -7.48
CA ARG A 11 -1.64 1.01 -7.29
C ARG A 11 -2.57 1.92 -6.50
N LEU A 12 -2.08 3.04 -6.07
CA LEU A 12 -2.93 4.14 -5.62
C LEU A 12 -3.54 4.84 -6.84
N GLU A 13 -4.81 5.21 -6.73
CA GLU A 13 -5.47 6.03 -7.75
C GLU A 13 -4.87 7.43 -7.83
N VAL A 14 -4.63 8.02 -6.66
CA VAL A 14 -4.00 9.35 -6.51
C VAL A 14 -2.64 9.17 -5.82
N PRO A 15 -1.54 9.06 -6.58
CA PRO A 15 -0.23 8.78 -6.02
C PRO A 15 0.46 10.00 -5.41
N VAL A 16 -0.02 11.21 -5.69
CA VAL A 16 0.55 12.47 -5.18
C VAL A 16 -0.53 13.28 -4.49
N VAL A 17 -0.29 13.68 -3.26
CA VAL A 17 -1.19 14.52 -2.46
C VAL A 17 -0.43 15.76 -2.01
N VAL A 18 -1.10 16.90 -2.05
CA VAL A 18 -0.52 18.16 -1.57
C VAL A 18 -0.48 18.16 -0.05
N GLU A 19 0.60 18.67 0.52
CA GLU A 19 0.76 18.86 1.96
C GLU A 19 -0.44 19.58 2.57
N GLY A 20 -0.89 19.13 3.74
CA GLY A 20 -2.01 19.70 4.46
C GLY A 20 -3.39 19.45 3.84
N VAL A 21 -3.48 18.74 2.72
CA VAL A 21 -4.74 18.43 2.04
C VAL A 21 -5.15 16.98 2.30
N ARG A 22 -6.36 16.80 2.83
CA ARG A 22 -6.99 15.47 2.89
C ARG A 22 -7.60 15.13 1.53
N ALA A 23 -7.32 13.93 1.03
CA ALA A 23 -7.84 13.47 -0.25
C ALA A 23 -8.54 12.11 -0.09
N SER A 24 -9.67 11.95 -0.78
CA SER A 24 -10.21 10.62 -1.04
C SER A 24 -9.28 9.90 -2.01
N ASN A 25 -9.01 8.63 -1.75
CA ASN A 25 -8.11 7.82 -2.57
C ASN A 25 -8.62 6.38 -2.63
N ASN A 26 -8.07 5.61 -3.54
CA ASN A 26 -8.35 4.19 -3.65
C ASN A 26 -7.04 3.41 -3.84
N VAL A 27 -6.98 2.22 -3.24
CA VAL A 27 -6.11 1.16 -3.75
C VAL A 27 -6.86 0.50 -4.90
N VAL A 28 -6.32 0.59 -6.10
CA VAL A 28 -6.93 0.05 -7.32
C VAL A 28 -6.26 -1.28 -7.64
N ILE A 29 -6.98 -2.38 -7.48
CA ILE A 29 -6.55 -3.70 -7.92
C ILE A 29 -6.87 -3.80 -9.41
N GLY A 30 -5.83 -3.86 -10.26
CA GLY A 30 -5.99 -3.84 -11.71
C GLY A 30 -6.22 -5.21 -12.35
N HIS A 31 -5.83 -6.28 -11.66
CA HIS A 31 -6.07 -7.68 -12.06
C HIS A 31 -5.76 -8.60 -10.88
N SER A 32 -6.17 -9.86 -10.97
CA SER A 32 -5.85 -10.85 -9.94
C SER A 32 -4.43 -11.45 -10.16
N CYS A 33 -4.05 -12.45 -9.35
CA CYS A 33 -2.70 -13.03 -9.32
C CYS A 33 -2.33 -13.87 -10.56
N GLY A 34 -3.10 -13.84 -11.62
CA GLY A 34 -2.86 -14.57 -12.86
C GLY A 34 -4.12 -15.17 -13.45
N ASP A 35 -3.96 -15.83 -14.59
CA ASP A 35 -5.09 -16.42 -15.33
C ASP A 35 -5.83 -17.46 -14.49
N GLY A 36 -7.16 -17.31 -14.45
CA GLY A 36 -8.03 -18.19 -13.67
C GLY A 36 -8.00 -17.96 -12.16
N ALA A 37 -7.13 -17.09 -11.65
CA ALA A 37 -7.12 -16.71 -10.25
C ALA A 37 -8.21 -15.66 -9.94
N THR A 38 -8.61 -15.61 -8.68
CA THR A 38 -9.56 -14.64 -8.15
C THR A 38 -8.93 -13.97 -6.95
N THR A 39 -8.89 -12.64 -6.93
CA THR A 39 -8.43 -11.93 -5.73
C THR A 39 -9.48 -12.04 -4.65
N ILE A 40 -9.10 -12.63 -3.52
CA ILE A 40 -9.99 -12.89 -2.37
C ILE A 40 -9.75 -11.95 -1.21
N ALA A 41 -8.60 -11.26 -1.19
CA ALA A 41 -8.25 -10.29 -0.16
C ALA A 41 -7.16 -9.33 -0.66
N ASN A 42 -7.04 -8.19 0.02
CA ASN A 42 -5.93 -7.25 -0.13
C ASN A 42 -5.46 -6.81 1.25
N SER A 43 -4.19 -6.54 1.36
CA SER A 43 -3.54 -5.97 2.54
C SER A 43 -2.74 -4.75 2.11
N THR A 44 -3.04 -3.61 2.70
CA THR A 44 -2.34 -2.35 2.47
C THR A 44 -1.74 -1.87 3.79
N VAL A 45 -0.43 -1.56 3.78
CA VAL A 45 0.29 -1.11 4.98
C VAL A 45 1.09 0.12 4.64
N PHE A 46 0.85 1.19 5.37
CA PHE A 46 1.62 2.43 5.35
C PHE A 46 2.85 2.28 6.25
N PRO A 47 3.89 3.09 6.03
CA PRO A 47 5.02 3.12 6.95
C PRO A 47 4.57 3.38 8.38
N ASP A 48 5.16 2.65 9.31
CA ASP A 48 5.03 2.88 10.75
C ASP A 48 5.93 4.05 11.16
N GLY A 49 5.45 4.92 12.03
CA GLY A 49 6.23 6.08 12.51
C GLY A 49 7.43 5.71 13.37
N VAL A 50 7.41 4.52 13.97
CA VAL A 50 8.44 4.05 14.91
C VAL A 50 9.47 3.15 14.23
N ASP A 51 8.99 2.16 13.45
CA ASP A 51 9.82 1.06 12.94
C ASP A 51 10.16 1.18 11.45
N SER A 52 9.67 2.21 10.76
CA SER A 52 9.90 2.35 9.32
C SER A 52 11.33 2.76 9.01
N THR A 53 11.88 2.16 7.95
CA THR A 53 13.15 2.59 7.37
C THR A 53 12.96 3.89 6.60
N VAL A 54 13.78 4.88 6.89
CA VAL A 54 13.78 6.18 6.22
C VAL A 54 15.02 6.34 5.34
N LYS A 55 14.81 6.77 4.10
CA LYS A 55 15.88 7.16 3.17
C LYS A 55 15.79 8.67 2.93
N VAL A 56 16.92 9.35 3.03
CA VAL A 56 17.09 10.75 2.64
C VAL A 56 17.92 10.78 1.38
N ASP A 57 17.41 11.42 0.31
CA ASP A 57 18.05 11.46 -1.02
C ASP A 57 18.48 10.05 -1.51
N GLY A 58 17.66 9.03 -1.22
CA GLY A 58 17.91 7.64 -1.61
C GLY A 58 18.86 6.87 -0.70
N VAL A 59 19.46 7.49 0.30
CA VAL A 59 20.38 6.85 1.26
C VAL A 59 19.66 6.51 2.55
N GLN A 60 19.78 5.27 3.00
CA GLN A 60 19.19 4.84 4.27
C GLN A 60 19.84 5.57 5.45
N THR A 61 19.00 6.03 6.38
CA THR A 61 19.42 6.78 7.56
C THR A 61 18.93 6.13 8.84
N THR A 62 19.27 6.71 9.96
CA THR A 62 18.75 6.34 11.29
C THR A 62 17.55 7.20 11.71
N ASN A 63 17.10 8.11 10.83
CA ASN A 63 15.93 8.92 11.08
C ASN A 63 14.67 8.06 11.15
N VAL A 64 13.67 8.58 11.83
CA VAL A 64 12.32 8.01 11.91
C VAL A 64 11.32 8.86 11.12
N VAL A 65 10.14 8.32 10.81
CA VAL A 65 9.13 9.05 10.01
C VAL A 65 8.73 10.37 10.67
N THR A 66 8.67 10.41 11.99
CA THR A 66 8.30 11.60 12.76
C THR A 66 9.32 12.74 12.69
N ASP A 67 10.55 12.48 12.23
CA ASP A 67 11.52 13.55 11.94
C ASP A 67 11.13 14.35 10.69
N PHE A 68 10.24 13.83 9.86
CA PHE A 68 9.84 14.44 8.59
C PHE A 68 8.34 14.70 8.46
N VAL A 69 7.51 14.03 9.27
CA VAL A 69 6.05 14.13 9.19
C VAL A 69 5.47 14.36 10.58
N ALA A 70 4.98 15.58 10.82
CA ALA A 70 4.48 16.01 12.13
C ALA A 70 3.24 15.26 12.60
N ASN A 71 2.44 14.73 11.70
CA ASN A 71 1.15 14.11 12.00
C ASN A 71 1.00 12.71 11.38
N TRP A 72 2.06 11.95 11.35
CA TRP A 72 2.10 10.67 10.66
C TRP A 72 0.99 9.69 11.10
N GLY A 73 0.56 9.69 12.34
CA GLY A 73 -0.51 8.83 12.86
C GLY A 73 -1.89 9.01 12.20
N ASN A 74 -2.05 10.02 11.35
CA ASN A 74 -3.28 10.31 10.61
C ASN A 74 -3.16 10.12 9.10
N LEU A 75 -2.17 9.38 8.61
CA LEU A 75 -1.89 9.25 7.17
C LEU A 75 -3.00 8.54 6.40
N ASN A 76 -3.75 7.67 7.03
CA ASN A 76 -4.83 6.95 6.36
C ASN A 76 -6.02 6.70 7.27
N GLN A 77 -7.19 6.61 6.66
CA GLN A 77 -8.43 6.22 7.30
C GLN A 77 -9.23 5.36 6.32
N LYS A 78 -9.56 4.14 6.71
CA LYS A 78 -10.37 3.26 5.86
C LYS A 78 -11.77 3.85 5.65
N VAL A 79 -12.28 3.76 4.44
CA VAL A 79 -13.67 4.06 4.09
C VAL A 79 -14.39 2.75 3.89
N LEU A 80 -15.53 2.57 4.55
CA LEU A 80 -16.33 1.35 4.48
C LEU A 80 -16.84 1.13 3.05
N ASP A 81 -16.53 -0.03 2.49
CA ASP A 81 -17.04 -0.49 1.20
C ASP A 81 -17.04 -2.03 1.14
N HIS A 82 -18.20 -2.60 1.20
CA HIS A 82 -18.41 -4.05 1.15
C HIS A 82 -18.83 -4.56 -0.25
N SER A 83 -18.70 -3.74 -1.28
CA SER A 83 -19.17 -4.06 -2.63
C SER A 83 -18.46 -5.27 -3.25
N VAL A 84 -17.14 -5.40 -3.03
CA VAL A 84 -16.31 -6.50 -3.54
C VAL A 84 -15.83 -7.42 -2.43
N PHE A 85 -15.43 -6.83 -1.30
CA PHE A 85 -14.86 -7.53 -0.16
C PHE A 85 -15.75 -7.31 1.07
N PRO A 86 -16.52 -8.32 1.49
CA PRO A 86 -17.53 -8.16 2.56
C PRO A 86 -16.94 -7.95 3.96
N PHE A 87 -15.65 -8.18 4.15
CA PHE A 87 -14.99 -8.02 5.44
C PHE A 87 -13.80 -7.09 5.29
N GLU A 88 -13.67 -6.16 6.22
CA GLU A 88 -12.56 -5.22 6.27
C GLU A 88 -12.26 -4.80 7.71
N ASP A 89 -11.03 -4.36 7.96
CA ASP A 89 -10.63 -3.79 9.24
C ASP A 89 -9.34 -2.97 9.07
N GLU A 90 -9.04 -2.17 10.06
CA GLU A 90 -7.80 -1.41 10.16
C GLU A 90 -6.67 -2.25 10.77
N LYS A 91 -5.45 -1.82 10.51
CA LYS A 91 -4.24 -2.33 11.16
C LYS A 91 -3.67 -1.23 12.02
N ASN A 92 -3.44 -1.55 13.27
CA ASN A 92 -2.91 -0.60 14.22
C ASN A 92 -1.51 -1.03 14.68
N ASP A 93 -0.65 -0.05 14.92
CA ASP A 93 0.61 -0.25 15.62
C ASP A 93 0.37 -0.45 17.13
N PRO A 94 1.41 -0.75 17.92
CA PRO A 94 1.28 -0.90 19.38
C PRO A 94 0.78 0.35 20.10
N ASP A 95 0.96 1.53 19.52
CA ASP A 95 0.54 2.83 20.07
C ASP A 95 -0.89 3.20 19.66
N GLY A 96 -1.55 2.36 18.83
CA GLY A 96 -2.92 2.55 18.39
C GLY A 96 -3.08 3.43 17.16
N ASN A 97 -2.00 3.79 16.47
CA ASN A 97 -2.07 4.52 15.21
C ASN A 97 -2.50 3.58 14.09
N VAL A 98 -3.34 4.07 13.19
CA VAL A 98 -3.75 3.30 12.02
C VAL A 98 -2.63 3.28 10.99
N VAL A 99 -1.97 2.14 10.83
CA VAL A 99 -0.84 1.93 9.92
C VAL A 99 -1.26 1.20 8.64
N GLY A 100 -2.54 0.94 8.45
CA GLY A 100 -3.02 0.30 7.24
C GLY A 100 -4.41 -0.29 7.40
N PHE A 101 -4.77 -1.14 6.46
CA PHE A 101 -6.05 -1.84 6.45
C PHE A 101 -5.95 -3.13 5.63
N TRP A 102 -6.95 -3.98 5.80
CA TRP A 102 -7.15 -5.15 4.97
C TRP A 102 -8.62 -5.29 4.58
N VAL A 103 -8.84 -5.97 3.45
CA VAL A 103 -10.15 -6.41 2.99
C VAL A 103 -10.09 -7.89 2.62
N LYS A 104 -11.17 -8.65 2.83
CA LYS A 104 -11.19 -10.09 2.51
C LYS A 104 -12.60 -10.62 2.18
N GLY A 105 -12.62 -11.87 1.69
CA GLY A 105 -13.86 -12.58 1.36
C GLY A 105 -14.40 -12.24 -0.03
N GLY A 106 -13.64 -11.48 -0.81
CA GLY A 106 -14.01 -11.13 -2.17
C GLY A 106 -13.84 -12.27 -3.16
N LYS A 107 -14.32 -12.02 -4.38
CA LYS A 107 -14.19 -12.91 -5.54
C LYS A 107 -13.98 -12.08 -6.81
N MET A 108 -12.96 -11.20 -6.79
CA MET A 108 -12.66 -10.35 -7.94
C MET A 108 -12.01 -11.17 -9.05
N PRO A 109 -12.65 -11.33 -10.21
CA PRO A 109 -12.07 -12.05 -11.36
C PRO A 109 -10.92 -11.28 -11.98
N ASN A 110 -10.06 -11.97 -12.74
CA ASN A 110 -8.85 -11.41 -13.34
C ASN A 110 -9.07 -10.25 -14.33
N HIS A 111 -10.27 -10.13 -14.88
CA HIS A 111 -10.57 -9.12 -15.92
C HIS A 111 -11.25 -7.86 -15.38
N TYR A 112 -11.37 -7.73 -14.06
CA TYR A 112 -12.04 -6.59 -13.43
C TYR A 112 -11.07 -5.79 -12.59
N ASN A 113 -11.36 -4.50 -12.46
CA ASN A 113 -10.74 -3.65 -11.46
C ASN A 113 -11.59 -3.65 -10.19
N ALA A 114 -10.95 -3.60 -9.03
CA ALA A 114 -11.58 -3.32 -7.77
C ALA A 114 -10.98 -2.06 -7.14
N TYR A 115 -11.82 -1.27 -6.50
CA TYR A 115 -11.42 -0.06 -5.78
C TYR A 115 -11.62 -0.30 -4.30
N ILE A 116 -10.57 -0.06 -3.50
CA ILE A 116 -10.62 -0.14 -2.05
C ILE A 116 -10.47 1.28 -1.54
N PRO A 117 -11.58 1.95 -1.14
CA PRO A 117 -11.57 3.35 -0.79
C PRO A 117 -10.94 3.58 0.58
N PHE A 118 -10.17 4.67 0.68
CA PHE A 118 -9.65 5.22 1.92
C PHE A 118 -9.48 6.73 1.79
N ARG A 119 -9.28 7.40 2.92
CA ARG A 119 -8.86 8.81 2.94
C ARG A 119 -7.38 8.87 3.22
N ALA A 120 -6.64 9.50 2.34
CA ALA A 120 -5.29 9.94 2.63
C ALA A 120 -5.37 11.15 3.58
N GLY A 121 -4.70 11.07 4.70
CA GLY A 121 -4.62 12.15 5.67
C GLY A 121 -3.84 13.34 5.13
N ALA A 122 -4.06 14.51 5.74
CA ALA A 122 -3.29 15.70 5.46
C ALA A 122 -1.89 15.57 6.08
N ALA A 123 -0.95 14.94 5.38
CA ALA A 123 0.43 14.88 5.86
C ALA A 123 1.00 16.30 5.96
N ILE A 124 1.67 16.59 7.05
CA ILE A 124 2.36 17.87 7.30
C ILE A 124 3.83 17.55 7.40
N ILE A 125 4.63 18.15 6.53
CA ILE A 125 6.09 18.02 6.57
C ILE A 125 6.62 18.84 7.74
N GLU A 126 7.53 18.25 8.51
CA GLU A 126 8.17 18.95 9.61
C GLU A 126 8.98 20.15 9.09
N PRO A 127 8.65 21.39 9.50
CA PRO A 127 9.33 22.59 8.98
C PRO A 127 10.83 22.60 9.25
N GLU A 128 11.25 22.01 10.36
CA GLU A 128 12.67 21.95 10.77
C GLU A 128 13.47 20.91 9.98
N SER A 129 12.80 20.02 9.24
CA SER A 129 13.46 18.93 8.50
C SER A 129 14.12 19.39 7.20
N CYS A 130 13.78 20.57 6.69
CA CYS A 130 14.15 21.07 5.37
C CYS A 130 13.68 20.18 4.20
N ALA A 131 12.85 19.17 4.44
CA ALA A 131 12.30 18.33 3.41
C ALA A 131 11.27 19.09 2.58
N THR A 132 11.32 18.95 1.26
CA THR A 132 10.36 19.57 0.33
C THR A 132 9.30 18.58 -0.15
N SER A 133 9.53 17.29 0.07
CA SER A 133 8.59 16.21 -0.23
C SER A 133 8.91 14.98 0.59
N VAL A 134 7.88 14.17 0.87
CA VAL A 134 8.03 12.87 1.52
C VAL A 134 7.32 11.83 0.67
N LYS A 135 8.02 10.74 0.33
CA LYS A 135 7.47 9.61 -0.40
C LYS A 135 7.25 8.44 0.55
N PHE A 136 6.00 8.03 0.71
CA PHE A 136 5.64 6.84 1.46
C PHE A 136 5.64 5.61 0.55
N ASN A 137 6.47 4.62 0.86
CA ASN A 137 6.36 3.30 0.24
C ASN A 137 5.29 2.50 0.97
N ILE A 138 4.12 2.41 0.36
CA ILE A 138 2.97 1.70 0.91
C ILE A 138 3.07 0.24 0.46
N ALA A 139 3.18 -0.70 1.39
CA ALA A 139 3.21 -2.11 1.08
C ALA A 139 1.81 -2.61 0.72
N VAL A 140 1.66 -3.13 -0.49
CA VAL A 140 0.37 -3.63 -1.00
C VAL A 140 0.50 -5.06 -1.44
N ALA A 141 -0.35 -5.93 -0.93
CA ALA A 141 -0.39 -7.35 -1.27
C ALA A 141 -1.80 -7.79 -1.67
N ASP A 142 -1.93 -8.33 -2.88
CA ASP A 142 -3.14 -8.98 -3.35
C ASP A 142 -3.05 -10.48 -3.06
N ILE A 143 -4.08 -11.05 -2.44
CA ILE A 143 -4.14 -12.44 -2.03
C ILE A 143 -5.20 -13.14 -2.86
N CYS A 144 -4.78 -14.20 -3.55
CA CYS A 144 -5.67 -15.02 -4.40
C CYS A 144 -5.88 -16.43 -3.82
N LYS A 145 -5.01 -16.89 -2.95
CA LYS A 145 -5.15 -18.16 -2.27
C LYS A 145 -4.50 -18.13 -0.90
N ILE A 146 -5.25 -18.54 0.11
CA ILE A 146 -4.69 -18.80 1.45
C ILE A 146 -3.84 -20.07 1.39
N THR A 147 -2.63 -20.00 1.89
CA THR A 147 -1.67 -21.12 1.92
C THR A 147 -0.91 -21.09 3.23
N ASN A 148 -0.47 -22.26 3.71
CA ASN A 148 0.39 -22.40 4.89
C ASN A 148 1.89 -22.26 4.54
N ILE A 149 2.24 -21.98 3.28
CA ILE A 149 3.62 -21.75 2.88
C ILE A 149 3.97 -20.34 3.31
N ALA A 150 5.03 -20.20 4.09
CA ALA A 150 5.59 -18.90 4.42
C ALA A 150 6.20 -18.25 3.16
N GLY A 151 5.94 -16.96 2.98
CA GLY A 151 6.45 -16.17 1.86
C GLY A 151 5.51 -16.08 0.67
N PHE A 152 6.02 -15.53 -0.42
CA PHE A 152 5.27 -15.25 -1.64
C PHE A 152 5.31 -16.45 -2.59
N ALA A 153 4.20 -16.74 -3.24
CA ALA A 153 4.09 -17.80 -4.23
C ALA A 153 3.26 -17.31 -5.41
N ASP A 154 3.78 -17.54 -6.62
CA ASP A 154 3.11 -17.20 -7.87
C ASP A 154 1.67 -17.72 -7.91
N SER A 155 0.79 -16.97 -8.53
CA SER A 155 -0.65 -17.24 -8.61
C SER A 155 -1.41 -17.34 -7.28
N LYS A 156 -0.77 -17.03 -6.16
CA LYS A 156 -1.39 -17.08 -4.82
C LYS A 156 -1.37 -15.72 -4.13
N LEU A 157 -0.29 -14.98 -4.30
CA LEU A 157 -0.10 -13.67 -3.70
C LEU A 157 0.81 -12.82 -4.58
N ASN A 158 0.39 -11.60 -4.86
CA ASN A 158 1.22 -10.57 -5.49
C ASN A 158 1.58 -9.51 -4.47
N LEU A 159 2.86 -9.26 -4.30
CA LEU A 159 3.37 -8.11 -3.53
C LEU A 159 3.77 -7.01 -4.52
N TRP A 160 3.08 -5.88 -4.47
CA TRP A 160 3.26 -4.79 -5.43
C TRP A 160 4.28 -3.75 -4.99
N THR A 161 4.26 -3.41 -3.71
CA THR A 161 5.26 -2.52 -3.11
C THR A 161 5.71 -3.10 -1.78
N PRO A 162 7.00 -3.38 -1.61
CA PRO A 162 7.52 -3.84 -0.33
C PRO A 162 7.75 -2.67 0.62
N ALA A 163 7.83 -2.95 1.89
CA ALA A 163 8.37 -2.00 2.85
C ALA A 163 9.85 -1.71 2.53
N VAL A 164 10.22 -0.44 2.59
CA VAL A 164 11.61 0.01 2.40
C VAL A 164 12.53 -0.70 3.40
N GLY A 165 13.64 -1.22 2.90
CA GLY A 165 14.62 -1.95 3.71
C GLY A 165 14.24 -3.39 4.07
N SER A 166 13.08 -3.89 3.60
CA SER A 166 12.72 -5.29 3.75
C SER A 166 13.56 -6.18 2.80
N ASN A 167 13.55 -7.50 3.03
CA ASN A 167 14.19 -8.47 2.14
C ASN A 167 13.64 -8.48 0.72
N TYR A 168 12.53 -7.79 0.50
CA TYR A 168 11.85 -7.66 -0.79
C TYR A 168 12.05 -6.28 -1.43
N ASP A 169 12.78 -5.37 -0.78
CA ASP A 169 13.10 -4.02 -1.29
C ASP A 169 14.34 -4.10 -2.19
N GLY A 170 14.15 -4.50 -3.44
CA GLY A 170 15.23 -4.63 -4.40
C GLY A 170 14.79 -4.33 -5.84
N PRO A 171 15.71 -3.85 -6.69
CA PRO A 171 15.42 -3.59 -8.09
C PRO A 171 15.04 -4.90 -8.81
N GLY A 172 13.94 -4.87 -9.54
CA GLY A 172 13.52 -5.95 -10.42
C GLY A 172 12.60 -7.01 -9.82
N LEU A 173 12.27 -6.93 -8.54
CA LEU A 173 11.30 -7.83 -7.91
C LEU A 173 9.85 -7.38 -8.11
N TYR A 174 9.63 -6.12 -8.45
CA TYR A 174 8.30 -5.51 -8.57
C TYR A 174 8.29 -4.67 -9.84
N GLY A 175 7.56 -5.11 -10.84
CA GLY A 175 7.49 -4.48 -12.14
C GLY A 175 6.84 -3.09 -12.09
N TYR A 176 7.62 -2.10 -11.79
CA TYR A 176 7.34 -0.70 -12.06
C TYR A 176 8.13 -0.23 -13.26
#